data_25a1c5e2b9caad00cd6b76a2d0e1a7d5
#
_entry.id   25a1c5e2b9caad00cd6b76a2d0e1a7d5
#
_cell.length_a   1.000
_cell.length_b   1.000
_cell.length_c   1.000
_cell.angle_alpha   90.00
_cell.angle_beta   90.00
_cell.angle_gamma   90.00
#
_symmetry.space_group_name_H-M   'P 1'
#
loop_
_entity.id
_entity.type
_entity.pdbx_description
1 polymer ?
#
loop_
_entity_poly.entity_id
_entity_poly.type
_entity_poly.pdbx_seq_one_letter_code
_entity_poly.pdbx_strand_id
1 'polypeptide(L)'
;MPDDAAEAVRDADIVFICTPVGAVGKVAEKIAPALKKGCIVTDVGSVKASVISAVQPFLPEDVFFVPAHPVAGTEKSGPQNGFAELFDGRWCILTPVSSSNEASVSLVRKVWETAGMKVEEMTPDRHDTIMALVSHLPHLIAYTIVGTAADLEEETKEEVIKFSAGGFRDFTRIAGSDPVMWRDIFLNNSEAVLNVLQRFTEDLTALQRAIRRKEGDKLEELFRRTRNIRRRVIEAHQDQPENEKLLLKKTTRQK
;
A
#
# COMPACT_ATOMS: atom_id res chain seq x y z
N MET A 1 11.55 20.33 -18.99
CA MET A 1 10.45 20.21 -18.01
C MET A 1 10.62 21.35 -17.04
N PRO A 2 9.53 21.98 -16.55
CA PRO A 2 9.66 22.99 -15.52
C PRO A 2 10.28 22.38 -14.26
N ASP A 3 11.28 23.06 -13.71
CA ASP A 3 11.90 22.65 -12.44
C ASP A 3 11.06 23.08 -11.23
N ASP A 4 9.99 23.85 -11.47
CA ASP A 4 9.03 24.30 -10.45
C ASP A 4 7.67 23.61 -10.58
N ALA A 5 7.24 22.98 -9.49
CA ALA A 5 5.96 22.27 -9.43
C ALA A 5 4.77 23.22 -9.68
N ALA A 6 4.82 24.47 -9.22
CA ALA A 6 3.76 25.45 -9.45
C ALA A 6 3.63 25.83 -10.94
N GLU A 7 4.74 25.93 -11.66
CA GLU A 7 4.73 26.15 -13.11
C GLU A 7 4.14 24.93 -13.85
N ALA A 8 4.49 23.73 -13.41
CA ALA A 8 4.05 22.49 -14.05
C ALA A 8 2.53 22.28 -14.00
N VAL A 9 1.83 22.83 -13.00
CA VAL A 9 0.38 22.59 -12.79
C VAL A 9 -0.52 23.71 -13.32
N ARG A 10 0.04 24.82 -13.79
CA ARG A 10 -0.70 26.07 -14.09
C ARG A 10 -1.91 25.88 -15.02
N ASP A 11 -1.78 25.08 -16.05
CA ASP A 11 -2.83 24.84 -17.04
C ASP A 11 -3.40 23.41 -16.98
N ALA A 12 -3.03 22.65 -15.94
CA ALA A 12 -3.45 21.25 -15.81
C ALA A 12 -4.95 21.12 -15.48
N ASP A 13 -5.63 20.21 -16.16
CA ASP A 13 -7.00 19.80 -15.83
C ASP A 13 -7.04 18.84 -14.65
N ILE A 14 -6.00 18.01 -14.53
CA ILE A 14 -5.83 17.04 -13.45
C ILE A 14 -4.36 16.98 -13.02
N VAL A 15 -4.13 16.94 -11.71
CA VAL A 15 -2.81 16.85 -11.09
C VAL A 15 -2.72 15.61 -10.21
N PHE A 16 -1.75 14.75 -10.48
CA PHE A 16 -1.43 13.58 -9.65
C PHE A 16 -0.23 13.90 -8.76
N ILE A 17 -0.43 13.88 -7.45
CA ILE A 17 0.65 14.03 -6.47
C ILE A 17 1.22 12.63 -6.19
N CYS A 18 2.38 12.33 -6.81
CA CYS A 18 3.05 11.04 -6.73
C CYS A 18 4.31 11.09 -5.83
N THR A 19 4.27 11.88 -4.75
CA THR A 19 5.37 11.99 -3.79
C THR A 19 5.12 11.10 -2.57
N PRO A 20 6.15 10.78 -1.76
CA PRO A 20 5.96 10.09 -0.49
C PRO A 20 4.94 10.80 0.40
N VAL A 21 4.19 10.03 1.20
CA VAL A 21 3.10 10.54 2.05
C VAL A 21 3.52 11.74 2.90
N GLY A 22 4.70 11.70 3.51
CA GLY A 22 5.22 12.81 4.32
C GLY A 22 5.51 14.11 3.55
N ALA A 23 5.54 14.08 2.22
CA ALA A 23 5.81 15.26 1.39
C ALA A 23 4.56 15.85 0.73
N VAL A 24 3.44 15.10 0.70
CA VAL A 24 2.24 15.47 -0.07
C VAL A 24 1.69 16.84 0.33
N GLY A 25 1.60 17.14 1.63
CA GLY A 25 1.10 18.42 2.13
C GLY A 25 1.93 19.62 1.65
N LYS A 26 3.27 19.52 1.70
CA LYS A 26 4.17 20.58 1.21
C LYS A 26 4.04 20.79 -0.30
N VAL A 27 3.83 19.71 -1.04
CA VAL A 27 3.58 19.80 -2.49
C VAL A 27 2.26 20.50 -2.73
N ALA A 28 1.18 20.12 -2.03
CA ALA A 28 -0.12 20.75 -2.16
C ALA A 28 -0.06 22.25 -1.85
N GLU A 29 0.57 22.65 -0.74
CA GLU A 29 0.80 24.05 -0.38
C GLU A 29 1.50 24.83 -1.50
N LYS A 30 2.55 24.24 -2.07
CA LYS A 30 3.33 24.89 -3.13
C LYS A 30 2.57 25.06 -4.43
N ILE A 31 1.78 24.06 -4.83
CA ILE A 31 1.07 24.09 -6.12
C ILE A 31 -0.28 24.82 -6.06
N ALA A 32 -0.92 24.88 -4.89
CA ALA A 32 -2.27 25.42 -4.72
C ALA A 32 -2.48 26.81 -5.35
N PRO A 33 -1.58 27.82 -5.22
CA PRO A 33 -1.77 29.13 -5.82
C PRO A 33 -1.74 29.14 -7.36
N ALA A 34 -1.21 28.07 -7.99
CA ALA A 34 -1.05 27.97 -9.43
C ALA A 34 -2.13 27.08 -10.09
N LEU A 35 -2.95 26.41 -9.30
CA LEU A 35 -4.04 25.56 -9.82
C LEU A 35 -5.12 26.42 -10.47
N LYS A 36 -5.56 26.03 -11.66
CA LYS A 36 -6.67 26.70 -12.31
C LYS A 36 -8.00 26.27 -11.73
N LYS A 37 -8.99 27.14 -11.85
CA LYS A 37 -10.38 26.84 -11.51
C LYS A 37 -10.88 25.57 -12.21
N GLY A 38 -11.52 24.68 -11.44
CA GLY A 38 -12.03 23.40 -11.92
C GLY A 38 -10.99 22.30 -12.06
N CYS A 39 -9.71 22.56 -11.70
CA CYS A 39 -8.67 21.54 -11.68
C CYS A 39 -9.03 20.44 -10.68
N ILE A 40 -8.69 19.20 -11.03
CA ILE A 40 -8.82 18.05 -10.13
C ILE A 40 -7.44 17.70 -9.59
N VAL A 41 -7.30 17.65 -8.28
CA VAL A 41 -6.11 17.13 -7.60
C VAL A 41 -6.41 15.73 -7.11
N THR A 42 -5.49 14.81 -7.32
CA THR A 42 -5.53 13.45 -6.81
C THR A 42 -4.15 13.02 -6.34
N ASP A 43 -4.06 12.02 -5.49
CA ASP A 43 -2.80 11.46 -4.99
C ASP A 43 -2.75 9.96 -5.22
N VAL A 44 -1.60 9.34 -4.89
CA VAL A 44 -1.37 7.90 -4.99
C VAL A 44 -0.88 7.31 -3.65
N GLY A 45 -1.04 8.04 -2.57
CA GLY A 45 -0.51 7.68 -1.26
C GLY A 45 -1.16 6.44 -0.66
N SER A 46 -0.38 5.70 0.12
CA SER A 46 -0.83 4.46 0.78
C SER A 46 -1.64 4.70 2.06
N VAL A 47 -1.84 5.96 2.47
CA VAL A 47 -2.64 6.39 3.62
C VAL A 47 -3.55 7.51 3.18
N LYS A 48 -4.81 7.52 3.60
CA LYS A 48 -5.79 8.48 3.10
C LYS A 48 -6.14 9.59 4.11
N ALA A 49 -6.47 9.25 5.35
CA ALA A 49 -6.91 10.24 6.33
C ALA A 49 -5.87 11.36 6.55
N SER A 50 -4.60 11.00 6.73
CA SER A 50 -3.52 11.98 6.92
C SER A 50 -3.23 12.78 5.65
N VAL A 51 -3.27 12.16 4.47
CA VAL A 51 -3.10 12.85 3.18
C VAL A 51 -4.21 13.87 2.97
N ILE A 52 -5.45 13.51 3.23
CA ILE A 52 -6.61 14.42 3.14
C ILE A 52 -6.41 15.63 4.07
N SER A 53 -6.06 15.36 5.33
CA SER A 53 -5.82 16.42 6.32
C SER A 53 -4.65 17.34 5.94
N ALA A 54 -3.65 16.82 5.25
CA ALA A 54 -2.47 17.58 4.81
C ALA A 54 -2.69 18.37 3.53
N VAL A 55 -3.62 17.96 2.65
CA VAL A 55 -3.83 18.56 1.31
C VAL A 55 -5.00 19.54 1.34
N GLN A 56 -6.13 19.13 1.89
CA GLN A 56 -7.39 19.88 1.80
C GLN A 56 -7.33 21.32 2.28
N PRO A 57 -6.59 21.69 3.36
CA PRO A 57 -6.53 23.07 3.84
C PRO A 57 -5.89 24.07 2.86
N PHE A 58 -5.08 23.60 1.92
CA PHE A 58 -4.38 24.46 0.96
C PHE A 58 -5.14 24.66 -0.35
N LEU A 59 -6.06 23.75 -0.68
CA LEU A 59 -6.72 23.78 -1.98
C LEU A 59 -7.78 24.90 -2.07
N PRO A 60 -7.80 25.67 -3.18
CA PRO A 60 -8.87 26.64 -3.45
C PRO A 60 -10.25 26.00 -3.50
N GLU A 61 -11.30 26.76 -3.16
CA GLU A 61 -12.69 26.28 -3.14
C GLU A 61 -13.21 25.78 -4.50
N ASP A 62 -12.63 26.25 -5.59
CA ASP A 62 -12.99 25.88 -6.97
C ASP A 62 -12.09 24.79 -7.56
N VAL A 63 -11.29 24.12 -6.72
CA VAL A 63 -10.47 22.95 -7.06
C VAL A 63 -11.04 21.71 -6.38
N PHE A 64 -11.16 20.62 -7.12
CA PHE A 64 -11.71 19.37 -6.62
C PHE A 64 -10.60 18.43 -6.15
N PHE A 65 -10.75 17.83 -4.97
CA PHE A 65 -9.82 16.84 -4.47
C PHE A 65 -10.45 15.45 -4.45
N VAL A 66 -9.84 14.52 -5.18
CA VAL A 66 -10.27 13.11 -5.24
C VAL A 66 -9.10 12.24 -4.79
N PRO A 67 -8.97 11.95 -3.49
CA PRO A 67 -7.90 11.11 -2.98
C PRO A 67 -8.00 9.70 -3.54
N ALA A 68 -6.85 9.13 -3.95
CA ALA A 68 -6.77 7.80 -4.54
C ALA A 68 -5.59 7.00 -3.97
N HIS A 69 -5.69 5.69 -4.04
CA HIS A 69 -4.61 4.77 -3.75
C HIS A 69 -4.62 3.62 -4.76
N PRO A 70 -3.79 3.67 -5.78
CA PRO A 70 -3.52 2.50 -6.62
C PRO A 70 -2.72 1.48 -5.80
N VAL A 71 -3.38 0.37 -5.43
CA VAL A 71 -2.77 -0.71 -4.66
C VAL A 71 -1.91 -1.57 -5.58
N ALA A 72 -0.82 -0.97 -6.03
CA ALA A 72 0.16 -1.55 -6.95
C ALA A 72 1.54 -1.00 -6.64
N GLY A 73 2.57 -1.80 -6.86
CA GLY A 73 3.96 -1.39 -6.61
C GLY A 73 4.86 -2.60 -6.45
N THR A 74 6.15 -2.33 -6.49
CA THR A 74 7.19 -3.30 -6.16
C THR A 74 8.01 -2.78 -4.99
N GLU A 75 8.91 -3.58 -4.45
CA GLU A 75 9.89 -3.14 -3.44
C GLU A 75 10.92 -2.13 -3.97
N LYS A 76 10.93 -1.86 -5.28
CA LYS A 76 11.87 -0.94 -5.93
C LYS A 76 11.27 0.44 -6.07
N SER A 77 12.03 1.47 -5.74
CA SER A 77 11.64 2.87 -5.87
C SER A 77 12.18 3.50 -7.16
N GLY A 78 11.52 4.58 -7.60
CA GLY A 78 11.94 5.42 -8.72
C GLY A 78 11.30 5.07 -10.07
N PRO A 79 11.21 6.05 -10.96
CA PRO A 79 10.49 5.93 -12.24
C PRO A 79 11.10 4.89 -13.18
N GLN A 80 12.40 4.61 -13.04
CA GLN A 80 13.12 3.59 -13.83
C GLN A 80 12.63 2.16 -13.57
N ASN A 81 11.92 1.93 -12.46
CA ASN A 81 11.36 0.63 -12.11
C ASN A 81 9.88 0.49 -12.50
N GLY A 82 9.31 1.51 -13.14
CA GLY A 82 7.96 1.47 -13.70
C GLY A 82 7.92 0.59 -14.97
N PHE A 83 6.78 -0.05 -15.18
CA PHE A 83 6.48 -0.83 -16.39
C PHE A 83 4.99 -0.70 -16.75
N ALA A 84 4.65 -0.89 -18.02
CA ALA A 84 3.33 -0.58 -18.54
C ALA A 84 2.19 -1.37 -17.87
N GLU A 85 2.46 -2.63 -17.50
CA GLU A 85 1.47 -3.54 -16.94
C GLU A 85 1.34 -3.46 -15.42
N LEU A 86 1.99 -2.47 -14.75
CA LEU A 86 1.99 -2.33 -13.28
C LEU A 86 0.58 -2.33 -12.69
N PHE A 87 -0.35 -1.71 -13.39
CA PHE A 87 -1.72 -1.48 -12.92
C PHE A 87 -2.73 -2.54 -13.39
N ASP A 88 -2.35 -3.41 -14.33
CA ASP A 88 -3.26 -4.39 -14.94
C ASP A 88 -3.94 -5.30 -13.92
N GLY A 89 -5.27 -5.19 -13.82
CA GLY A 89 -6.11 -6.00 -12.93
C GLY A 89 -5.96 -5.73 -11.44
N ARG A 90 -5.17 -4.69 -11.05
CA ARG A 90 -5.01 -4.24 -9.66
C ARG A 90 -6.19 -3.39 -9.22
N TRP A 91 -6.27 -3.15 -7.91
CA TRP A 91 -7.27 -2.28 -7.33
C TRP A 91 -6.75 -0.86 -7.18
N CYS A 92 -7.59 0.12 -7.53
CA CYS A 92 -7.43 1.50 -7.10
C CYS A 92 -8.59 1.85 -6.16
N ILE A 93 -8.29 2.38 -5.00
CA ILE A 93 -9.28 2.79 -4.01
C ILE A 93 -9.40 4.30 -4.06
N LEU A 94 -10.60 4.80 -4.33
CA LEU A 94 -10.94 6.21 -4.22
C LEU A 94 -11.59 6.45 -2.85
N THR A 95 -11.23 7.57 -2.22
CA THR A 95 -11.83 7.99 -0.96
C THR A 95 -12.38 9.40 -1.07
N PRO A 96 -13.51 9.61 -1.80
CA PRO A 96 -14.06 10.92 -2.03
C PRO A 96 -14.32 11.69 -0.74
N VAL A 97 -14.08 12.99 -0.78
CA VAL A 97 -14.26 13.94 0.33
C VAL A 97 -15.27 15.03 -0.03
N SER A 98 -15.59 15.93 0.88
CA SER A 98 -16.59 17.00 0.65
C SER A 98 -16.27 17.91 -0.54
N SER A 99 -14.99 18.10 -0.87
CA SER A 99 -14.53 18.84 -2.05
C SER A 99 -14.53 18.01 -3.35
N SER A 100 -14.82 16.71 -3.29
CA SER A 100 -15.01 15.87 -4.48
C SER A 100 -16.44 16.04 -5.00
N ASN A 101 -16.61 16.34 -6.28
CA ASN A 101 -17.92 16.24 -6.91
C ASN A 101 -18.01 14.96 -7.76
N GLU A 102 -19.22 14.58 -8.16
CA GLU A 102 -19.47 13.35 -8.92
C GLU A 102 -18.69 13.31 -10.25
N ALA A 103 -18.60 14.44 -10.94
CA ALA A 103 -17.88 14.52 -12.21
C ALA A 103 -16.37 14.32 -12.03
N SER A 104 -15.77 14.90 -10.97
CA SER A 104 -14.34 14.72 -10.67
C SER A 104 -14.02 13.28 -10.25
N VAL A 105 -14.89 12.67 -9.43
CA VAL A 105 -14.75 11.25 -9.04
C VAL A 105 -14.83 10.34 -10.27
N SER A 106 -15.83 10.56 -11.14
CA SER A 106 -16.00 9.80 -12.38
C SER A 106 -14.80 9.93 -13.31
N LEU A 107 -14.19 11.13 -13.42
CA LEU A 107 -13.01 11.32 -14.26
C LEU A 107 -11.79 10.58 -13.71
N VAL A 108 -11.52 10.71 -12.40
CA VAL A 108 -10.38 9.99 -11.76
C VAL A 108 -10.58 8.47 -11.87
N ARG A 109 -11.80 7.97 -11.65
CA ARG A 109 -12.16 6.57 -11.85
C ARG A 109 -11.82 6.12 -13.28
N LYS A 110 -12.28 6.88 -14.28
CA LYS A 110 -12.03 6.56 -15.69
C LYS A 110 -10.54 6.52 -16.03
N VAL A 111 -9.72 7.40 -15.46
CA VAL A 111 -8.27 7.37 -15.65
C VAL A 111 -7.68 6.05 -15.16
N TRP A 112 -8.02 5.62 -13.93
CA TRP A 112 -7.50 4.37 -13.37
C TRP A 112 -8.04 3.13 -14.08
N GLU A 113 -9.31 3.13 -14.48
CA GLU A 113 -9.89 2.04 -15.31
C GLU A 113 -9.22 1.95 -16.67
N THR A 114 -8.88 3.10 -17.29
CA THR A 114 -8.14 3.14 -18.56
C THR A 114 -6.71 2.59 -18.40
N ALA A 115 -6.10 2.79 -17.22
CA ALA A 115 -4.82 2.19 -16.87
C ALA A 115 -4.90 0.67 -16.55
N GLY A 116 -6.09 0.05 -16.63
CA GLY A 116 -6.30 -1.38 -16.40
C GLY A 116 -6.69 -1.76 -14.98
N MET A 117 -6.94 -0.78 -14.09
CA MET A 117 -7.30 -1.04 -12.70
C MET A 117 -8.79 -1.32 -12.51
N LYS A 118 -9.11 -2.02 -11.43
CA LYS A 118 -10.46 -2.12 -10.87
C LYS A 118 -10.61 -1.01 -9.83
N VAL A 119 -11.67 -0.22 -9.90
CA VAL A 119 -11.83 0.94 -9.02
C VAL A 119 -12.96 0.69 -8.01
N GLU A 120 -12.64 0.88 -6.74
CA GLU A 120 -13.57 0.77 -5.60
C GLU A 120 -13.61 2.10 -4.84
N GLU A 121 -14.73 2.42 -4.19
CA GLU A 121 -14.87 3.58 -3.33
C GLU A 121 -15.11 3.17 -1.90
N MET A 122 -14.46 3.85 -0.96
CA MET A 122 -14.72 3.70 0.47
C MET A 122 -14.36 4.97 1.25
N THR A 123 -14.72 5.00 2.53
CA THR A 123 -14.31 6.11 3.40
C THR A 123 -12.81 6.05 3.70
N PRO A 124 -12.14 7.19 3.97
CA PRO A 124 -10.72 7.22 4.33
C PRO A 124 -10.37 6.32 5.51
N ASP A 125 -11.16 6.35 6.57
CA ASP A 125 -10.94 5.55 7.78
C ASP A 125 -11.03 4.04 7.50
N ARG A 126 -11.98 3.64 6.66
CA ARG A 126 -12.12 2.24 6.24
C ARG A 126 -10.92 1.81 5.40
N HIS A 127 -10.45 2.67 4.48
CA HIS A 127 -9.25 2.43 3.70
C HIS A 127 -8.06 2.20 4.62
N ASP A 128 -7.80 3.13 5.55
CA ASP A 128 -6.62 3.09 6.41
C ASP A 128 -6.64 1.89 7.36
N THR A 129 -7.83 1.50 7.86
CA THR A 129 -8.01 0.27 8.65
C THR A 129 -7.71 -1.00 7.84
N ILE A 130 -8.22 -1.09 6.60
CA ILE A 130 -7.97 -2.24 5.72
C ILE A 130 -6.48 -2.32 5.39
N MET A 131 -5.87 -1.20 4.98
CA MET A 131 -4.44 -1.16 4.64
C MET A 131 -3.54 -1.47 5.83
N ALA A 132 -3.90 -1.02 7.03
CA ALA A 132 -3.19 -1.40 8.25
C ALA A 132 -3.10 -2.92 8.43
N LEU A 133 -4.19 -3.65 8.14
CA LEU A 133 -4.25 -5.10 8.30
C LEU A 133 -3.57 -5.85 7.14
N VAL A 134 -3.86 -5.48 5.88
CA VAL A 134 -3.46 -6.30 4.71
C VAL A 134 -2.11 -5.90 4.11
N SER A 135 -1.57 -4.73 4.48
CA SER A 135 -0.32 -4.19 3.94
C SER A 135 0.65 -3.78 5.04
N HIS A 136 0.25 -2.87 5.95
CA HIS A 136 1.19 -2.25 6.88
C HIS A 136 1.67 -3.25 7.94
N LEU A 137 0.78 -4.00 8.57
CA LEU A 137 1.15 -5.03 9.55
C LEU A 137 2.07 -6.11 8.94
N PRO A 138 1.79 -6.68 7.76
CA PRO A 138 2.72 -7.61 7.10
C PRO A 138 4.12 -7.06 6.91
N HIS A 139 4.28 -5.79 6.49
CA HIS A 139 5.60 -5.18 6.35
C HIS A 139 6.29 -5.00 7.69
N LEU A 140 5.56 -4.53 8.72
CA LEU A 140 6.11 -4.41 10.07
C LEU A 140 6.65 -5.73 10.60
N ILE A 141 5.88 -6.82 10.40
CA ILE A 141 6.29 -8.16 10.80
C ILE A 141 7.52 -8.62 10.00
N ALA A 142 7.56 -8.37 8.69
CA ALA A 142 8.69 -8.73 7.85
C ALA A 142 9.98 -8.01 8.29
N TYR A 143 9.93 -6.70 8.55
CA TYR A 143 11.06 -5.96 9.12
C TYR A 143 11.49 -6.51 10.49
N THR A 144 10.52 -6.83 11.36
CA THR A 144 10.79 -7.36 12.70
C THR A 144 11.46 -8.72 12.65
N ILE A 145 11.00 -9.64 11.79
CA ILE A 145 11.60 -10.97 11.64
C ILE A 145 13.05 -10.86 11.14
N VAL A 146 13.32 -9.99 10.17
CA VAL A 146 14.70 -9.75 9.68
C VAL A 146 15.58 -9.18 10.79
N GLY A 147 15.06 -8.18 11.55
CA GLY A 147 15.77 -7.63 12.71
C GLY A 147 16.06 -8.68 13.77
N THR A 148 15.06 -9.49 14.15
CA THR A 148 15.24 -10.58 15.11
C THR A 148 16.32 -11.58 14.66
N ALA A 149 16.33 -11.92 13.36
CA ALA A 149 17.36 -12.82 12.82
C ALA A 149 18.77 -12.17 12.81
N ALA A 150 18.83 -10.84 12.61
CA ALA A 150 20.09 -10.10 12.61
C ALA A 150 20.68 -9.87 14.02
N ASP A 151 19.86 -9.91 15.07
CA ASP A 151 20.27 -9.72 16.45
C ASP A 151 20.82 -11.01 17.11
N LEU A 152 20.90 -12.11 16.34
CA LEU A 152 21.54 -13.35 16.79
C LEU A 152 23.08 -13.22 16.82
N GLU A 153 23.74 -14.14 17.50
CA GLU A 153 25.22 -14.22 17.52
C GLU A 153 25.79 -14.38 16.10
N GLU A 154 27.01 -13.89 15.86
CA GLU A 154 27.61 -13.82 14.50
C GLU A 154 27.62 -15.18 13.77
N GLU A 155 27.96 -16.26 14.49
CA GLU A 155 27.96 -17.62 13.91
C GLU A 155 26.55 -18.05 13.44
N THR A 156 25.52 -17.70 14.22
CA THR A 156 24.13 -18.02 13.90
C THR A 156 23.59 -17.14 12.74
N LYS A 157 24.08 -15.89 12.60
CA LYS A 157 23.71 -15.02 11.48
C LYS A 157 24.11 -15.61 10.13
N GLU A 158 25.33 -16.08 9.99
CA GLU A 158 25.81 -16.73 8.77
C GLU A 158 24.97 -17.96 8.42
N GLU A 159 24.61 -18.76 9.42
CA GLU A 159 23.76 -19.92 9.24
C GLU A 159 22.32 -19.54 8.85
N VAL A 160 21.74 -18.51 9.47
CA VAL A 160 20.41 -17.99 9.10
C VAL A 160 20.39 -17.56 7.64
N ILE A 161 21.39 -16.80 7.18
CA ILE A 161 21.50 -16.39 5.78
C ILE A 161 21.64 -17.63 4.87
N LYS A 162 22.55 -18.54 5.21
CA LYS A 162 22.84 -19.75 4.44
C LYS A 162 21.64 -20.70 4.32
N PHE A 163 20.88 -20.86 5.40
CA PHE A 163 19.73 -21.76 5.46
C PHE A 163 18.39 -21.09 5.21
N SER A 164 18.40 -19.81 4.82
CA SER A 164 17.18 -19.08 4.44
C SER A 164 16.52 -19.74 3.22
N ALA A 165 15.59 -20.64 3.48
CA ALA A 165 14.79 -21.31 2.45
C ALA A 165 13.60 -20.44 2.01
N GLY A 166 12.82 -20.95 1.05
CA GLY A 166 11.74 -20.22 0.40
C GLY A 166 10.79 -19.49 1.37
N GLY A 167 10.41 -20.10 2.49
CA GLY A 167 9.51 -19.48 3.46
C GLY A 167 10.04 -18.17 4.07
N PHE A 168 11.28 -18.14 4.52
CA PHE A 168 11.91 -16.94 5.06
C PHE A 168 12.12 -15.90 3.95
N ARG A 169 12.73 -16.30 2.84
CA ARG A 169 13.02 -15.43 1.68
C ARG A 169 11.75 -14.77 1.15
N ASP A 170 10.72 -15.57 0.90
CA ASP A 170 9.49 -15.07 0.24
C ASP A 170 8.69 -14.16 1.19
N PHE A 171 8.62 -14.50 2.48
CA PHE A 171 7.94 -13.69 3.47
C PHE A 171 8.67 -12.37 3.76
N THR A 172 10.02 -12.40 3.84
CA THR A 172 10.82 -11.22 4.17
C THR A 172 11.19 -10.36 2.96
N ARG A 173 10.83 -10.76 1.73
CA ARG A 173 11.09 -9.99 0.52
C ARG A 173 10.63 -8.53 0.64
N ILE A 174 9.48 -8.31 1.23
CA ILE A 174 8.90 -6.98 1.42
C ILE A 174 9.67 -6.09 2.42
N ALA A 175 10.51 -6.66 3.28
CA ALA A 175 11.42 -5.89 4.13
C ALA A 175 12.58 -5.22 3.35
N GLY A 176 12.74 -5.53 2.06
CA GLY A 176 13.66 -4.83 1.15
C GLY A 176 13.12 -3.50 0.62
N SER A 177 11.93 -3.09 1.00
CA SER A 177 11.28 -1.84 0.58
C SER A 177 11.95 -0.60 1.20
N ASP A 178 11.71 0.58 0.60
CA ASP A 178 12.30 1.85 1.05
C ASP A 178 11.93 2.19 2.50
N PRO A 179 12.91 2.37 3.40
CA PRO A 179 12.66 2.57 4.83
C PRO A 179 12.04 3.94 5.14
N VAL A 180 12.28 4.97 4.34
CA VAL A 180 11.70 6.31 4.53
C VAL A 180 10.22 6.29 4.19
N MET A 181 9.86 5.65 3.08
CA MET A 181 8.47 5.47 2.67
C MET A 181 7.68 4.71 3.77
N TRP A 182 8.21 3.62 4.29
CA TRP A 182 7.53 2.82 5.31
C TRP A 182 7.44 3.52 6.66
N ARG A 183 8.51 4.25 7.07
CA ARG A 183 8.43 5.14 8.23
C ARG A 183 7.25 6.10 8.12
N ASP A 184 7.14 6.76 6.98
CA ASP A 184 6.09 7.76 6.75
C ASP A 184 4.69 7.11 6.74
N ILE A 185 4.54 5.93 6.14
CA ILE A 185 3.28 5.16 6.17
C ILE A 185 2.89 4.82 7.63
N PHE A 186 3.79 4.28 8.42
CA PHE A 186 3.49 3.89 9.81
C PHE A 186 3.13 5.10 10.68
N LEU A 187 3.84 6.20 10.54
CA LEU A 187 3.57 7.41 11.32
C LEU A 187 2.26 8.08 10.91
N ASN A 188 1.91 8.04 9.63
CA ASN A 188 0.70 8.67 9.11
C ASN A 188 -0.56 7.78 9.21
N ASN A 189 -0.42 6.49 9.50
CA ASN A 189 -1.53 5.58 9.81
C ASN A 189 -1.36 4.93 11.18
N SER A 190 -0.77 5.64 12.13
CA SER A 190 -0.32 5.08 13.41
C SER A 190 -1.46 4.49 14.24
N GLU A 191 -2.61 5.15 14.30
CA GLU A 191 -3.75 4.68 15.09
C GLU A 191 -4.27 3.31 14.59
N ALA A 192 -4.56 3.20 13.30
CA ALA A 192 -5.03 1.94 12.72
C ALA A 192 -3.97 0.84 12.80
N VAL A 193 -2.69 1.17 12.57
CA VAL A 193 -1.58 0.22 12.70
C VAL A 193 -1.43 -0.28 14.13
N LEU A 194 -1.48 0.61 15.13
CA LEU A 194 -1.37 0.21 16.55
C LEU A 194 -2.54 -0.69 16.97
N ASN A 195 -3.75 -0.40 16.52
CA ASN A 195 -4.93 -1.23 16.82
C ASN A 195 -4.77 -2.66 16.28
N VAL A 196 -4.35 -2.81 15.02
CA VAL A 196 -4.15 -4.16 14.43
C VAL A 196 -2.92 -4.86 15.02
N LEU A 197 -1.86 -4.12 15.35
CA LEU A 197 -0.65 -4.64 15.99
C LEU A 197 -0.94 -5.16 17.40
N GLN A 198 -1.73 -4.44 18.19
CA GLN A 198 -2.17 -4.91 19.50
C GLN A 198 -2.87 -6.27 19.39
N ARG A 199 -3.85 -6.37 18.49
CA ARG A 199 -4.58 -7.63 18.26
C ARG A 199 -3.64 -8.76 17.83
N PHE A 200 -2.74 -8.49 16.91
CA PHE A 200 -1.74 -9.46 16.46
C PHE A 200 -0.84 -9.93 17.62
N THR A 201 -0.41 -9.02 18.49
CA THR A 201 0.41 -9.34 19.66
C THR A 201 -0.34 -10.22 20.67
N GLU A 202 -1.62 -9.95 20.88
CA GLU A 202 -2.49 -10.80 21.72
C GLU A 202 -2.60 -12.22 21.15
N ASP A 203 -2.87 -12.34 19.86
CA ASP A 203 -2.96 -13.64 19.16
C ASP A 203 -1.62 -14.38 19.20
N LEU A 204 -0.49 -13.67 18.99
CA LEU A 204 0.85 -14.26 19.08
C LEU A 204 1.19 -14.73 20.51
N THR A 205 0.78 -13.97 21.52
CA THR A 205 0.93 -14.34 22.94
C THR A 205 0.12 -15.60 23.28
N ALA A 206 -1.08 -15.72 22.73
CA ALA A 206 -1.91 -16.91 22.90
C ALA A 206 -1.27 -18.14 22.26
N LEU A 207 -0.69 -17.99 21.04
CA LEU A 207 0.08 -19.04 20.38
C LEU A 207 1.32 -19.45 21.18
N GLN A 208 2.10 -18.48 21.68
CA GLN A 208 3.26 -18.75 22.52
C GLN A 208 2.87 -19.59 23.76
N ARG A 209 1.73 -19.26 24.38
CA ARG A 209 1.21 -20.01 25.53
C ARG A 209 0.83 -21.44 25.15
N ALA A 210 0.14 -21.64 24.02
CA ALA A 210 -0.26 -22.94 23.52
C ALA A 210 0.97 -23.84 23.22
N ILE A 211 2.00 -23.27 22.59
CA ILE A 211 3.27 -23.97 22.31
C ILE A 211 3.95 -24.39 23.62
N ARG A 212 4.07 -23.47 24.59
CA ARG A 212 4.68 -23.76 25.90
C ARG A 212 3.98 -24.88 26.66
N ARG A 213 2.65 -24.93 26.51
CA ARG A 213 1.80 -25.95 27.15
C ARG A 213 1.63 -27.22 26.33
N LYS A 214 2.23 -27.27 25.13
CA LYS A 214 2.11 -28.39 24.18
C LYS A 214 0.65 -28.73 23.82
N GLU A 215 -0.21 -27.70 23.70
CA GLU A 215 -1.63 -27.82 23.37
C GLU A 215 -1.81 -28.04 21.85
N GLY A 216 -1.47 -29.24 21.37
CA GLY A 216 -1.42 -29.58 19.94
C GLY A 216 -2.74 -29.36 19.22
N ASP A 217 -3.85 -29.79 19.83
CA ASP A 217 -5.20 -29.71 19.23
C ASP A 217 -5.61 -28.25 18.96
N LYS A 218 -5.30 -27.33 19.88
CA LYS A 218 -5.58 -25.90 19.70
C LYS A 218 -4.77 -25.30 18.54
N LEU A 219 -3.51 -25.68 18.42
CA LEU A 219 -2.65 -25.23 17.33
C LEU A 219 -3.17 -25.75 16.00
N GLU A 220 -3.53 -27.03 15.92
CA GLU A 220 -4.08 -27.63 14.71
C GLU A 220 -5.41 -26.99 14.30
N GLU A 221 -6.32 -26.75 15.23
CA GLU A 221 -7.60 -26.09 14.97
C GLU A 221 -7.38 -24.68 14.39
N LEU A 222 -6.52 -23.86 15.01
CA LEU A 222 -6.19 -22.54 14.52
C LEU A 222 -5.60 -22.60 13.10
N PHE A 223 -4.62 -23.47 12.88
CA PHE A 223 -3.96 -23.59 11.57
C PHE A 223 -4.92 -24.11 10.49
N ARG A 224 -5.83 -25.00 10.83
CA ARG A 224 -6.88 -25.48 9.93
C ARG A 224 -7.83 -24.33 9.52
N ARG A 225 -8.26 -23.52 10.51
CA ARG A 225 -9.09 -22.33 10.25
C ARG A 225 -8.39 -21.33 9.33
N THR A 226 -7.17 -20.95 9.64
CA THR A 226 -6.40 -19.96 8.88
C THR A 226 -6.06 -20.47 7.48
N ARG A 227 -5.72 -21.75 7.31
CA ARG A 227 -5.53 -22.38 6.01
C ARG A 227 -6.78 -22.27 5.12
N ASN A 228 -7.96 -22.47 5.69
CA ASN A 228 -9.21 -22.36 4.93
C ASN A 228 -9.48 -20.91 4.48
N ILE A 229 -9.16 -19.92 5.32
CA ILE A 229 -9.22 -18.49 4.94
C ILE A 229 -8.24 -18.21 3.79
N ARG A 230 -6.98 -18.68 3.90
CA ARG A 230 -5.96 -18.51 2.85
C ARG A 230 -6.38 -19.09 1.51
N ARG A 231 -7.08 -20.25 1.48
CA ARG A 231 -7.63 -20.84 0.25
C ARG A 231 -8.58 -19.88 -0.46
N ARG A 232 -9.44 -19.17 0.27
CA ARG A 232 -10.35 -18.16 -0.29
C ARG A 232 -9.62 -16.98 -0.92
N VAL A 233 -8.46 -16.58 -0.36
CA VAL A 233 -7.60 -15.55 -0.96
C VAL A 233 -7.03 -16.02 -2.30
N ILE A 234 -6.64 -17.30 -2.40
CA ILE A 234 -6.16 -17.91 -3.64
C ILE A 234 -7.30 -17.95 -4.68
N GLU A 235 -8.47 -18.41 -4.31
CA GLU A 235 -9.65 -18.45 -5.16
C GLU A 235 -10.04 -17.06 -5.71
N ALA A 236 -9.78 -16.01 -4.92
CA ALA A 236 -9.96 -14.62 -5.34
C ALA A 236 -8.82 -14.09 -6.27
N HIS A 237 -7.86 -14.93 -6.65
CA HIS A 237 -6.70 -14.58 -7.49
C HIS A 237 -5.85 -13.40 -6.96
N GLN A 238 -5.78 -13.24 -5.64
CA GLN A 238 -4.99 -12.19 -4.98
C GLN A 238 -3.56 -12.64 -4.60
N ASP A 239 -3.25 -13.92 -4.80
CA ASP A 239 -2.01 -14.56 -4.38
C ASP A 239 -0.92 -14.64 -5.45
N GLN A 240 -1.25 -14.32 -6.71
CA GLN A 240 -0.29 -14.47 -7.81
C GLN A 240 0.71 -13.30 -7.85
N PRO A 241 2.02 -13.57 -7.79
CA PRO A 241 3.04 -12.56 -8.04
C PRO A 241 2.84 -11.88 -9.40
N GLU A 242 3.14 -10.60 -9.46
CA GLU A 242 2.96 -9.78 -10.67
C GLU A 242 3.70 -10.38 -11.90
N ASN A 243 4.90 -10.93 -11.66
CA ASN A 243 5.74 -11.51 -12.70
C ASN A 243 5.17 -12.81 -13.31
N GLU A 244 4.45 -13.63 -12.55
CA GLU A 244 3.84 -14.86 -13.08
C GLU A 244 2.62 -14.58 -13.95
N LYS A 245 1.80 -13.57 -13.58
CA LYS A 245 0.68 -13.12 -14.43
C LYS A 245 1.15 -12.60 -15.79
N LEU A 246 2.30 -11.92 -15.82
CA LEU A 246 2.94 -11.43 -17.04
C LEU A 246 3.47 -12.57 -17.94
N LEU A 247 4.07 -13.59 -17.34
CA LEU A 247 4.57 -14.76 -18.07
C LEU A 247 3.42 -15.58 -18.69
N LEU A 248 2.34 -15.79 -17.95
CA LEU A 248 1.15 -16.49 -18.44
C LEU A 248 0.46 -15.74 -19.58
N LYS A 249 0.32 -14.40 -19.49
CA LYS A 249 -0.26 -13.58 -20.57
C LYS A 249 0.59 -13.57 -21.84
N LYS A 250 1.92 -13.59 -21.72
CA LYS A 250 2.82 -13.68 -22.90
C LYS A 250 2.69 -15.02 -23.62
N THR A 251 2.53 -16.11 -22.87
CA THR A 251 2.36 -17.45 -23.44
C THR A 251 0.99 -17.65 -24.13
N THR A 252 -0.04 -16.94 -23.65
CA THR A 252 -1.40 -17.02 -24.23
C THR A 252 -1.56 -16.12 -25.47
N ARG A 253 -0.74 -15.07 -25.65
CA ARG A 253 -0.75 -14.21 -26.85
C ARG A 253 0.08 -14.74 -28.02
N GLN A 254 0.85 -15.81 -27.79
CA GLN A 254 1.66 -16.47 -28.85
C GLN A 254 1.01 -17.76 -29.39
N LYS A 255 -0.20 -18.09 -28.96
CA LYS A 255 -1.06 -19.10 -29.52
C LYS A 255 -2.27 -18.45 -30.20
#